data_2049570882087c6b237b177ffb6ac4cc
#
_entry.id   2049570882087c6b237b177ffb6ac4cc
#
_cell.length_a   1.000
_cell.length_b   1.000
_cell.length_c   1.000
_cell.angle_alpha   90.00
_cell.angle_beta   90.00
_cell.angle_gamma   90.00
#
_symmetry.space_group_name_H-M   'P 1'
#
loop_
_entity.id
_entity.type
_entity.pdbx_description
1 polymer ?
#
loop_
_entity_poly.entity_id
_entity_poly.type
_entity_poly.pdbx_seq_one_letter_code
_entity_poly.pdbx_strand_id
1 'polypeptide(L)'
;MDASRDSLHDRRHDPGPTPMEHPPPPLPTGRLIADYDGVLIDAYGVLVDRHRALPGAVELLELLDRHRHPWLVVTNSASRLPESLAGELSALGVPVPADRILTSGDLLGPHLAGAGLAGSRGLLLGPPESWDYLDRAGLDRVAPAADADADVVVITDQKGVRFPDDLDHCLSLMIRRLEADEPLALVLCNPDLLYPVADGQYGLTAGALAALMEAVLRERWPERGLGFVRLGKPNAPIYAEACRRLGASRPLMIGDQLGTDILGAVRYGIDSLLIDSGLAPGGPAASWPVRPTWYLPSLAGLK
;
A
#
# COMPACT_ATOMS: atom_id res chain seq x y z
N MET A 1 -10.14 57.07 9.44
CA MET A 1 -11.43 56.44 9.43
C MET A 1 -11.50 55.66 8.11
N ASP A 2 -11.46 54.41 8.02
CA ASP A 2 -11.96 53.31 8.86
C ASP A 2 -11.15 52.05 8.62
N ALA A 3 -10.96 51.30 9.66
CA ALA A 3 -10.29 50.01 9.66
C ALA A 3 -11.31 48.92 9.31
N SER A 4 -10.92 47.97 8.50
CA SER A 4 -11.61 46.66 8.44
C SER A 4 -10.59 45.60 8.05
N ARG A 5 -10.00 45.01 9.04
CA ARG A 5 -10.25 43.67 9.64
C ARG A 5 -9.90 42.53 8.73
N ASP A 6 -8.68 42.13 8.93
CA ASP A 6 -8.18 40.78 9.00
C ASP A 6 -9.29 39.77 9.39
N SER A 7 -9.62 38.85 8.47
CA SER A 7 -10.27 37.58 8.81
C SER A 7 -9.23 36.46 8.70
N LEU A 8 -8.44 36.33 9.78
CA LEU A 8 -7.65 35.13 10.05
C LEU A 8 -8.58 33.92 10.07
N HIS A 9 -8.38 33.02 9.13
CA HIS A 9 -8.99 31.69 9.11
C HIS A 9 -8.82 31.01 10.47
N ASP A 10 -9.95 30.82 11.14
CA ASP A 10 -10.14 29.92 12.26
C ASP A 10 -9.78 28.48 11.80
N ARG A 11 -8.52 28.12 11.92
CA ARG A 11 -8.08 26.71 11.88
C ARG A 11 -8.65 26.10 13.16
N ARG A 12 -9.84 25.51 13.04
CA ARG A 12 -10.36 24.64 14.09
C ARG A 12 -9.27 23.62 14.36
N HIS A 13 -8.74 23.68 15.55
CA HIS A 13 -7.85 22.68 16.12
C HIS A 13 -8.60 21.34 16.05
N ASP A 14 -8.20 20.48 15.12
CA ASP A 14 -8.56 19.07 15.20
C ASP A 14 -7.86 18.55 16.48
N PRO A 15 -8.60 18.15 17.51
CA PRO A 15 -7.97 17.59 18.69
C PRO A 15 -7.29 16.31 18.25
N GLY A 16 -5.97 16.34 18.15
CA GLY A 16 -5.17 15.17 17.82
C GLY A 16 -5.61 13.95 18.65
N PRO A 17 -5.34 12.73 18.22
CA PRO A 17 -5.83 11.52 18.87
C PRO A 17 -5.51 11.55 20.35
N THR A 18 -6.54 11.29 21.18
CA THR A 18 -6.40 11.23 22.63
C THR A 18 -5.33 10.19 22.99
N PRO A 19 -4.30 10.54 23.77
CA PRO A 19 -3.26 9.60 24.17
C PRO A 19 -3.88 8.34 24.79
N MET A 20 -3.43 7.15 24.34
CA MET A 20 -3.87 5.88 24.92
C MET A 20 -3.02 5.57 26.14
N GLU A 21 -3.65 5.43 27.31
CA GLU A 21 -2.94 5.01 28.52
C GLU A 21 -2.46 3.55 28.43
N HIS A 22 -3.15 2.70 27.65
CA HIS A 22 -2.85 1.27 27.50
C HIS A 22 -3.05 0.80 26.06
N PRO A 23 -2.31 -0.25 25.61
CA PRO A 23 -2.55 -0.87 24.30
C PRO A 23 -3.97 -1.45 24.23
N PRO A 24 -4.53 -1.60 23.00
CA PRO A 24 -5.81 -2.29 22.82
C PRO A 24 -5.81 -3.70 23.38
N PRO A 25 -6.99 -4.28 23.67
CA PRO A 25 -7.07 -5.63 24.19
C PRO A 25 -6.53 -6.65 23.18
N PRO A 26 -6.05 -7.83 23.64
CA PRO A 26 -5.71 -8.94 22.75
C PRO A 26 -6.97 -9.52 22.10
N LEU A 27 -6.83 -9.97 20.83
CA LEU A 27 -7.91 -10.65 20.13
C LEU A 27 -8.03 -12.10 20.58
N PRO A 28 -9.15 -12.53 21.18
CA PRO A 28 -9.40 -13.94 21.43
C PRO A 28 -9.64 -14.70 20.11
N THR A 29 -9.04 -15.86 19.95
CA THR A 29 -9.15 -16.68 18.71
C THR A 29 -10.60 -16.99 18.32
N GLY A 30 -11.46 -17.31 19.31
CA GLY A 30 -12.88 -17.54 19.05
C GLY A 30 -13.60 -16.35 18.44
N ARG A 31 -13.20 -15.12 18.78
CA ARG A 31 -13.76 -13.90 18.21
C ARG A 31 -13.30 -13.66 16.77
N LEU A 32 -12.06 -14.07 16.43
CA LEU A 32 -11.56 -13.99 15.04
C LEU A 32 -12.53 -14.70 14.09
N ILE A 33 -12.97 -15.89 14.44
CA ILE A 33 -13.86 -16.70 13.61
C ILE A 33 -15.33 -16.28 13.73
N ALA A 34 -15.78 -15.83 14.90
CA ALA A 34 -17.19 -15.54 15.17
C ALA A 34 -17.62 -14.13 14.75
N ASP A 35 -16.75 -13.14 14.89
CA ASP A 35 -17.10 -11.73 14.73
C ASP A 35 -16.81 -11.19 13.34
N TYR A 36 -15.94 -11.85 12.55
CA TYR A 36 -15.51 -11.42 11.22
C TYR A 36 -15.94 -12.43 10.16
N ASP A 37 -16.19 -11.96 8.94
CA ASP A 37 -16.56 -12.79 7.80
C ASP A 37 -15.43 -12.99 6.79
N GLY A 38 -14.23 -12.47 7.10
CA GLY A 38 -13.01 -12.65 6.35
C GLY A 38 -11.81 -12.02 7.03
N VAL A 39 -10.61 -12.42 6.62
CA VAL A 39 -9.34 -11.91 7.17
C VAL A 39 -8.44 -11.42 6.05
N LEU A 40 -8.00 -10.17 6.15
CA LEU A 40 -6.98 -9.56 5.32
C LEU A 40 -5.67 -9.59 6.11
N ILE A 41 -4.59 -10.12 5.52
CA ILE A 41 -3.33 -10.38 6.23
C ILE A 41 -2.19 -9.71 5.46
N ASP A 42 -1.41 -8.84 6.11
CA ASP A 42 -0.17 -8.39 5.48
C ASP A 42 0.86 -9.52 5.39
N ALA A 43 1.76 -9.44 4.42
CA ALA A 43 2.76 -10.47 4.18
C ALA A 43 4.00 -10.29 5.06
N TYR A 44 4.73 -9.19 4.84
CA TYR A 44 6.02 -8.93 5.51
C TYR A 44 5.79 -8.23 6.85
N GLY A 45 6.38 -8.77 7.92
CA GLY A 45 6.17 -8.29 9.29
C GLY A 45 5.00 -8.97 10.00
N VAL A 46 4.17 -9.74 9.28
CA VAL A 46 3.06 -10.53 9.82
C VAL A 46 3.24 -12.02 9.58
N LEU A 47 3.32 -12.45 8.33
CA LEU A 47 3.52 -13.87 7.98
C LEU A 47 4.99 -14.25 7.90
N VAL A 48 5.81 -13.38 7.33
CA VAL A 48 7.24 -13.62 7.11
C VAL A 48 8.07 -12.40 7.49
N ASP A 49 9.32 -12.64 7.84
CA ASP A 49 10.39 -11.66 7.73
C ASP A 49 11.21 -11.94 6.45
N ARG A 50 12.40 -11.34 6.33
CA ARG A 50 13.28 -11.56 5.16
C ARG A 50 13.84 -12.98 5.03
N HIS A 51 13.78 -13.78 6.09
CA HIS A 51 14.55 -15.02 6.21
C HIS A 51 13.68 -16.23 6.51
N ARG A 52 12.49 -16.04 7.06
CA ARG A 52 11.65 -17.15 7.55
C ARG A 52 10.21 -16.75 7.84
N ALA A 53 9.39 -17.77 8.08
CA ALA A 53 8.07 -17.61 8.69
C ALA A 53 8.16 -16.99 10.08
N LEU A 54 7.26 -16.08 10.39
CA LEU A 54 7.10 -15.53 11.73
C LEU A 54 6.29 -16.48 12.64
N PRO A 55 6.54 -16.44 13.97
CA PRO A 55 5.85 -17.33 14.90
C PRO A 55 4.32 -17.17 14.85
N GLY A 56 3.60 -18.26 14.64
CA GLY A 56 2.13 -18.29 14.55
C GLY A 56 1.56 -18.06 13.15
N ALA A 57 2.40 -17.76 12.13
CA ALA A 57 1.95 -17.48 10.77
C ALA A 57 1.28 -18.70 10.11
N VAL A 58 1.94 -19.86 10.15
CA VAL A 58 1.42 -21.09 9.56
C VAL A 58 0.19 -21.56 10.34
N GLU A 59 0.25 -21.53 11.67
CA GLU A 59 -0.85 -21.93 12.55
C GLU A 59 -2.11 -21.06 12.34
N LEU A 60 -1.95 -19.76 12.05
CA LEU A 60 -3.06 -18.88 11.70
C LEU A 60 -3.72 -19.33 10.39
N LEU A 61 -2.94 -19.58 9.33
CA LEU A 61 -3.49 -19.99 8.04
C LEU A 61 -4.19 -21.37 8.16
N GLU A 62 -3.60 -22.31 8.89
CA GLU A 62 -4.21 -23.61 9.17
C GLU A 62 -5.51 -23.47 9.99
N LEU A 63 -5.55 -22.54 10.95
CA LEU A 63 -6.75 -22.26 11.72
C LEU A 63 -7.88 -21.76 10.81
N LEU A 64 -7.59 -20.78 9.95
CA LEU A 64 -8.56 -20.22 9.01
C LEU A 64 -9.06 -21.27 8.02
N ASP A 65 -8.17 -22.11 7.49
CA ASP A 65 -8.53 -23.18 6.56
C ASP A 65 -9.37 -24.29 7.22
N ARG A 66 -9.04 -24.70 8.45
CA ARG A 66 -9.85 -25.67 9.22
C ARG A 66 -11.29 -25.18 9.44
N HIS A 67 -11.46 -23.89 9.65
CA HIS A 67 -12.77 -23.28 9.82
C HIS A 67 -13.42 -22.89 8.49
N ARG A 68 -12.74 -23.10 7.34
CA ARG A 68 -13.17 -22.61 6.03
C ARG A 68 -13.45 -21.11 6.05
N HIS A 69 -12.69 -20.40 6.89
CA HIS A 69 -12.86 -18.95 7.04
C HIS A 69 -12.15 -18.23 5.90
N PRO A 70 -12.82 -17.32 5.17
CA PRO A 70 -12.21 -16.62 4.04
C PRO A 70 -11.02 -15.78 4.48
N TRP A 71 -9.90 -15.86 3.76
CA TRP A 71 -8.73 -15.03 4.01
C TRP A 71 -7.96 -14.70 2.72
N LEU A 72 -7.26 -13.57 2.74
CA LEU A 72 -6.47 -13.07 1.63
C LEU A 72 -5.21 -12.37 2.16
N VAL A 73 -4.07 -12.66 1.57
CA VAL A 73 -2.85 -11.87 1.79
C VAL A 73 -2.94 -10.58 0.99
N VAL A 74 -2.72 -9.43 1.63
CA VAL A 74 -2.87 -8.11 1.04
C VAL A 74 -1.58 -7.31 1.24
N THR A 75 -0.83 -7.08 0.16
CA THR A 75 0.50 -6.46 0.22
C THR A 75 0.66 -5.27 -0.70
N ASN A 76 1.48 -4.28 -0.28
CA ASN A 76 1.88 -3.15 -1.12
C ASN A 76 2.94 -3.52 -2.18
N SER A 77 3.43 -4.76 -2.18
CA SER A 77 4.36 -5.21 -3.22
C SER A 77 3.74 -5.06 -4.61
N ALA A 78 4.48 -4.44 -5.53
CA ALA A 78 4.14 -4.34 -6.94
C ALA A 78 5.35 -4.61 -7.83
N SER A 79 6.43 -5.14 -7.24
CA SER A 79 7.66 -5.49 -7.94
C SER A 79 7.61 -6.85 -8.62
N ARG A 80 6.64 -7.69 -8.28
CA ARG A 80 6.45 -9.05 -8.81
C ARG A 80 4.98 -9.47 -8.74
N LEU A 81 4.63 -10.43 -9.59
CA LEU A 81 3.28 -10.97 -9.65
C LEU A 81 2.94 -11.86 -8.43
N PRO A 82 1.65 -12.11 -8.14
CA PRO A 82 1.22 -12.99 -7.07
C PRO A 82 1.83 -14.40 -7.15
N GLU A 83 2.05 -14.94 -8.35
CA GLU A 83 2.65 -16.25 -8.58
C GLU A 83 4.10 -16.32 -8.09
N SER A 84 4.90 -15.29 -8.40
CA SER A 84 6.30 -15.18 -7.91
C SER A 84 6.34 -14.97 -6.41
N LEU A 85 5.44 -14.15 -5.86
CA LEU A 85 5.35 -13.93 -4.42
C LEU A 85 4.92 -15.19 -3.67
N ALA A 86 3.99 -15.97 -4.21
CA ALA A 86 3.60 -17.29 -3.64
C ALA A 86 4.80 -18.23 -3.52
N GLY A 87 5.66 -18.27 -4.57
CA GLY A 87 6.90 -19.05 -4.54
C GLY A 87 7.87 -18.58 -3.45
N GLU A 88 8.03 -17.28 -3.28
CA GLU A 88 8.87 -16.70 -2.21
C GLU A 88 8.33 -16.99 -0.81
N LEU A 89 7.04 -16.78 -0.57
CA LEU A 89 6.41 -17.09 0.72
C LEU A 89 6.54 -18.57 1.07
N SER A 90 6.36 -19.45 0.07
CA SER A 90 6.57 -20.89 0.24
C SER A 90 8.01 -21.24 0.60
N ALA A 91 9.00 -20.60 -0.05
CA ALA A 91 10.42 -20.80 0.26
C ALA A 91 10.79 -20.32 1.68
N LEU A 92 10.07 -19.32 2.21
CA LEU A 92 10.21 -18.81 3.58
C LEU A 92 9.43 -19.66 4.61
N GLY A 93 8.73 -20.70 4.18
CA GLY A 93 8.00 -21.64 5.04
C GLY A 93 6.51 -21.32 5.23
N VAL A 94 5.95 -20.38 4.47
CA VAL A 94 4.51 -20.04 4.51
C VAL A 94 3.89 -20.28 3.13
N PRO A 95 3.31 -21.47 2.87
CA PRO A 95 2.72 -21.78 1.57
C PRO A 95 1.39 -21.06 1.39
N VAL A 96 1.39 -19.96 0.65
CA VAL A 96 0.20 -19.20 0.27
C VAL A 96 -0.08 -19.40 -1.22
N PRO A 97 -1.26 -19.91 -1.62
CA PRO A 97 -1.63 -20.00 -3.04
C PRO A 97 -1.69 -18.62 -3.70
N ALA A 98 -1.30 -18.51 -4.97
CA ALA A 98 -1.26 -17.22 -5.67
C ALA A 98 -2.64 -16.55 -5.77
N ASP A 99 -3.72 -17.32 -5.88
CA ASP A 99 -5.11 -16.81 -5.90
C ASP A 99 -5.56 -16.23 -4.55
N ARG A 100 -4.82 -16.52 -3.48
CA ARG A 100 -5.00 -15.92 -2.14
C ARG A 100 -4.01 -14.78 -1.86
N ILE A 101 -3.43 -14.17 -2.89
CA ILE A 101 -2.58 -13.01 -2.78
C ILE A 101 -3.18 -11.87 -3.60
N LEU A 102 -3.33 -10.72 -2.98
CA LEU A 102 -3.65 -9.46 -3.62
C LEU A 102 -2.45 -8.51 -3.45
N THR A 103 -1.81 -8.17 -4.55
CA THR A 103 -0.77 -7.16 -4.59
C THR A 103 -1.36 -5.79 -4.98
N SER A 104 -0.69 -4.71 -4.63
CA SER A 104 -1.10 -3.39 -5.09
C SER A 104 -0.95 -3.22 -6.62
N GLY A 105 -0.09 -4.02 -7.25
CA GLY A 105 0.04 -4.08 -8.71
C GLY A 105 -1.18 -4.65 -9.41
N ASP A 106 -1.90 -5.62 -8.79
CA ASP A 106 -3.12 -6.21 -9.35
C ASP A 106 -4.25 -5.20 -9.54
N LEU A 107 -4.19 -4.07 -8.83
CA LEU A 107 -5.20 -3.02 -8.93
C LEU A 107 -5.02 -2.13 -10.17
N LEU A 108 -3.86 -2.19 -10.85
CA LEU A 108 -3.56 -1.35 -11.99
C LEU A 108 -4.58 -1.56 -13.12
N GLY A 109 -4.81 -2.80 -13.52
CA GLY A 109 -5.75 -3.15 -14.60
C GLY A 109 -7.19 -2.64 -14.34
N PRO A 110 -7.81 -3.01 -13.22
CA PRO A 110 -9.14 -2.51 -12.85
C PRO A 110 -9.22 -0.98 -12.77
N HIS A 111 -8.19 -0.32 -12.21
CA HIS A 111 -8.14 1.14 -12.12
C HIS A 111 -8.13 1.80 -13.51
N LEU A 112 -7.24 1.36 -14.40
CA LEU A 112 -7.12 1.92 -15.75
C LEU A 112 -8.34 1.62 -16.62
N ALA A 113 -8.92 0.43 -16.50
CA ALA A 113 -10.17 0.08 -17.20
C ALA A 113 -11.32 0.99 -16.74
N GLY A 114 -11.44 1.24 -15.43
CA GLY A 114 -12.45 2.15 -14.88
C GLY A 114 -12.24 3.62 -15.30
N ALA A 115 -11.01 4.01 -15.61
CA ALA A 115 -10.64 5.33 -16.12
C ALA A 115 -10.73 5.45 -17.66
N GLY A 116 -11.05 4.37 -18.38
CA GLY A 116 -11.11 4.36 -19.85
C GLY A 116 -9.75 4.42 -20.52
N LEU A 117 -8.67 3.97 -19.83
CA LEU A 117 -7.28 4.06 -20.28
C LEU A 117 -6.71 2.72 -20.80
N ALA A 118 -7.56 1.71 -21.01
CA ALA A 118 -7.14 0.47 -21.66
C ALA A 118 -6.66 0.75 -23.11
N GLY A 119 -5.53 0.16 -23.51
CA GLY A 119 -4.91 0.41 -24.82
C GLY A 119 -4.10 1.70 -24.91
N SER A 120 -3.90 2.42 -23.79
CA SER A 120 -3.04 3.60 -23.73
C SER A 120 -1.57 3.22 -23.65
N ARG A 121 -0.68 4.18 -23.95
CA ARG A 121 0.78 4.03 -23.79
C ARG A 121 1.15 4.25 -22.33
N GLY A 122 1.81 3.27 -21.72
CA GLY A 122 2.21 3.29 -20.32
C GLY A 122 3.73 3.33 -20.13
N LEU A 123 4.25 4.38 -19.49
CA LEU A 123 5.63 4.44 -19.01
C LEU A 123 5.66 3.87 -17.58
N LEU A 124 6.56 2.89 -17.34
CA LEU A 124 6.71 2.26 -16.04
C LEU A 124 8.07 2.57 -15.43
N LEU A 125 8.03 2.95 -14.14
CA LEU A 125 9.18 2.93 -13.25
C LEU A 125 9.05 1.74 -12.29
N GLY A 126 9.93 0.75 -12.49
CA GLY A 126 9.92 -0.50 -11.73
C GLY A 126 10.80 -1.58 -12.36
N PRO A 127 10.93 -2.75 -11.71
CA PRO A 127 11.72 -3.88 -12.22
C PRO A 127 11.06 -4.52 -13.45
N PRO A 128 11.82 -5.31 -14.23
CA PRO A 128 11.28 -5.97 -15.43
C PRO A 128 10.03 -6.79 -15.19
N GLU A 129 9.92 -7.49 -14.06
CA GLU A 129 8.76 -8.31 -13.71
C GLU A 129 7.48 -7.49 -13.51
N SER A 130 7.60 -6.21 -13.13
CA SER A 130 6.43 -5.32 -12.99
C SER A 130 5.80 -4.94 -14.33
N TRP A 131 6.50 -5.11 -15.45
CA TRP A 131 5.94 -4.87 -16.79
C TRP A 131 4.76 -5.78 -17.09
N ASP A 132 4.69 -6.96 -16.48
CA ASP A 132 3.57 -7.87 -16.66
C ASP A 132 2.25 -7.31 -16.10
N TYR A 133 2.31 -6.38 -15.13
CA TYR A 133 1.13 -5.65 -14.69
C TYR A 133 0.59 -4.68 -15.76
N LEU A 134 1.48 -4.05 -16.56
CA LEU A 134 1.06 -3.21 -17.69
C LEU A 134 0.40 -4.06 -18.77
N ASP A 135 0.99 -5.22 -19.08
CA ASP A 135 0.43 -6.13 -20.08
C ASP A 135 -0.95 -6.63 -19.65
N ARG A 136 -1.09 -7.05 -18.39
CA ARG A 136 -2.40 -7.46 -17.81
C ARG A 136 -3.41 -6.31 -17.80
N ALA A 137 -2.93 -5.06 -17.70
CA ALA A 137 -3.76 -3.86 -17.78
C ALA A 137 -4.07 -3.43 -19.23
N GLY A 138 -3.48 -4.09 -20.22
CA GLY A 138 -3.69 -3.79 -21.64
C GLY A 138 -3.01 -2.49 -22.10
N LEU A 139 -1.88 -2.09 -21.48
CA LEU A 139 -1.12 -0.90 -21.85
C LEU A 139 0.01 -1.27 -22.83
N ASP A 140 0.26 -0.38 -23.81
CA ASP A 140 1.46 -0.44 -24.63
C ASP A 140 2.67 0.07 -23.84
N ARG A 141 3.74 -0.75 -23.76
CA ARG A 141 4.93 -0.45 -22.96
C ARG A 141 5.75 0.69 -23.54
N VAL A 142 6.07 1.70 -22.76
CA VAL A 142 6.99 2.79 -23.07
C VAL A 142 8.14 2.77 -22.07
N ALA A 143 9.37 2.62 -22.55
CA ALA A 143 10.56 2.71 -21.70
C ALA A 143 10.91 4.17 -21.38
N PRO A 144 11.47 4.48 -20.18
CA PRO A 144 11.98 5.82 -19.88
C PRO A 144 13.10 6.21 -20.86
N ALA A 145 12.89 7.27 -21.64
CA ALA A 145 13.83 7.83 -22.60
C ALA A 145 13.56 9.33 -22.78
N ALA A 146 14.53 10.07 -23.33
CA ALA A 146 14.43 11.52 -23.49
C ALA A 146 13.25 11.97 -24.37
N ASP A 147 12.90 11.15 -25.36
CA ASP A 147 11.81 11.37 -26.32
C ASP A 147 10.56 10.52 -26.02
N ALA A 148 10.55 9.85 -24.85
CA ALA A 148 9.39 9.04 -24.44
C ALA A 148 8.11 9.88 -24.43
N ASP A 149 7.01 9.28 -24.92
CA ASP A 149 5.68 9.84 -24.84
C ASP A 149 4.70 8.75 -24.41
N ALA A 150 3.93 9.04 -23.35
CA ALA A 150 3.01 8.11 -22.73
C ALA A 150 1.77 8.83 -22.19
N ASP A 151 0.66 8.13 -22.15
CA ASP A 151 -0.62 8.63 -21.65
C ASP A 151 -0.79 8.34 -20.14
N VAL A 152 -0.02 7.33 -19.65
CA VAL A 152 -0.03 6.89 -18.25
C VAL A 152 1.40 6.75 -17.75
N VAL A 153 1.71 7.30 -16.60
CA VAL A 153 2.93 7.02 -15.84
C VAL A 153 2.59 6.14 -14.64
N VAL A 154 3.25 5.00 -14.55
CA VAL A 154 3.07 4.02 -13.46
C VAL A 154 4.36 3.87 -12.68
N ILE A 155 4.29 3.96 -11.36
CA ILE A 155 5.39 3.62 -10.47
C ILE A 155 4.98 2.40 -9.65
N THR A 156 5.71 1.30 -9.82
CA THR A 156 5.46 0.04 -9.10
C THR A 156 6.46 -0.19 -7.98
N ASP A 157 7.75 0.05 -8.25
CA ASP A 157 8.83 -0.20 -7.28
C ASP A 157 10.05 0.68 -7.62
N GLN A 158 10.96 0.88 -6.69
CA GLN A 158 12.24 1.58 -6.92
C GLN A 158 13.30 0.70 -7.58
N LYS A 159 13.15 -0.63 -7.48
CA LYS A 159 14.07 -1.57 -8.13
C LYS A 159 13.99 -1.43 -9.64
N GLY A 160 15.13 -1.58 -10.30
CA GLY A 160 15.22 -1.46 -11.77
C GLY A 160 15.20 -0.03 -12.30
N VAL A 161 14.94 0.97 -11.46
CA VAL A 161 14.98 2.39 -11.82
C VAL A 161 16.42 2.90 -11.78
N ARG A 162 16.89 3.45 -12.88
CA ARG A 162 18.21 4.11 -12.99
C ARG A 162 18.09 5.54 -12.50
N PHE A 163 18.57 5.77 -11.30
CA PHE A 163 18.56 7.11 -10.70
C PHE A 163 19.81 7.89 -11.10
N PRO A 164 19.74 9.16 -11.56
CA PRO A 164 18.50 9.96 -11.73
C PRO A 164 17.83 9.80 -13.10
N ASP A 165 18.48 9.19 -14.10
CA ASP A 165 18.14 9.26 -15.53
C ASP A 165 16.68 8.92 -15.84
N ASP A 166 16.17 7.81 -15.30
CA ASP A 166 14.79 7.39 -15.58
C ASP A 166 13.76 8.34 -14.96
N LEU A 167 14.09 8.93 -13.78
CA LEU A 167 13.26 9.94 -13.15
C LEU A 167 13.24 11.24 -13.95
N ASP A 168 14.40 11.67 -14.44
CA ASP A 168 14.54 12.88 -15.27
C ASP A 168 13.76 12.76 -16.58
N HIS A 169 13.83 11.60 -17.24
CA HIS A 169 13.04 11.32 -18.45
C HIS A 169 11.54 11.31 -18.14
N CYS A 170 11.13 10.61 -17.08
CA CYS A 170 9.74 10.56 -16.67
C CYS A 170 9.20 11.95 -16.32
N LEU A 171 9.94 12.73 -15.51
CA LEU A 171 9.56 14.09 -15.13
C LEU A 171 9.48 15.01 -16.36
N SER A 172 10.42 14.90 -17.29
CA SER A 172 10.41 15.66 -18.55
C SER A 172 9.18 15.36 -19.40
N LEU A 173 8.79 14.08 -19.49
CA LEU A 173 7.53 13.67 -20.15
C LEU A 173 6.33 14.31 -19.45
N MET A 174 6.25 14.20 -18.13
CA MET A 174 5.14 14.76 -17.35
C MET A 174 5.02 16.27 -17.57
N ILE A 175 6.14 16.99 -17.53
CA ILE A 175 6.17 18.45 -17.75
C ILE A 175 5.69 18.79 -19.17
N ARG A 176 6.23 18.14 -20.21
CA ARG A 176 5.82 18.41 -21.59
C ARG A 176 4.31 18.23 -21.80
N ARG A 177 3.75 17.12 -21.32
CA ARG A 177 2.31 16.85 -21.46
C ARG A 177 1.45 17.87 -20.72
N LEU A 178 1.85 18.22 -19.50
CA LEU A 178 1.13 19.20 -18.68
C LEU A 178 1.25 20.64 -19.24
N GLU A 179 2.36 21.01 -19.88
CA GLU A 179 2.52 22.30 -20.57
C GLU A 179 1.70 22.37 -21.85
N ALA A 180 1.55 21.24 -22.55
CA ALA A 180 0.70 21.13 -23.74
C ALA A 180 -0.81 20.99 -23.40
N ASP A 181 -1.15 20.96 -22.10
CA ASP A 181 -2.50 20.71 -21.59
C ASP A 181 -3.09 19.36 -22.08
N GLU A 182 -2.22 18.38 -22.29
CA GLU A 182 -2.58 17.02 -22.70
C GLU A 182 -2.92 16.13 -21.51
N PRO A 183 -3.89 15.23 -21.66
CA PRO A 183 -4.22 14.29 -20.58
C PRO A 183 -3.03 13.40 -20.19
N LEU A 184 -2.82 13.26 -18.90
CA LEU A 184 -1.80 12.37 -18.33
C LEU A 184 -2.30 11.76 -17.03
N ALA A 185 -2.34 10.43 -16.97
CA ALA A 185 -2.67 9.70 -15.73
C ALA A 185 -1.39 9.35 -14.97
N LEU A 186 -1.39 9.56 -13.66
CA LEU A 186 -0.29 9.26 -12.75
C LEU A 186 -0.75 8.21 -11.74
N VAL A 187 -0.13 7.03 -11.75
CA VAL A 187 -0.53 5.90 -10.90
C VAL A 187 0.64 5.38 -10.09
N LEU A 188 0.44 5.25 -8.78
CA LEU A 188 1.40 4.70 -7.83
C LEU A 188 0.83 3.41 -7.23
N CYS A 189 1.42 2.27 -7.57
CA CYS A 189 1.00 0.98 -7.02
C CYS A 189 1.43 0.84 -5.57
N ASN A 190 2.73 0.98 -5.27
CA ASN A 190 3.28 0.88 -3.92
C ASN A 190 3.47 2.27 -3.30
N PRO A 191 2.60 2.72 -2.38
CA PRO A 191 2.72 4.05 -1.79
C PRO A 191 3.69 4.15 -0.60
N ASP A 192 4.35 3.05 -0.18
CA ASP A 192 5.31 3.07 0.90
C ASP A 192 6.47 4.01 0.58
N LEU A 193 6.93 4.79 1.56
CA LEU A 193 8.04 5.71 1.38
C LEU A 193 9.40 5.05 1.62
N LEU A 194 9.44 4.07 2.51
CA LEU A 194 10.68 3.39 2.91
C LEU A 194 10.40 1.94 3.30
N TYR A 195 11.46 1.14 3.34
CA TYR A 195 11.44 -0.21 3.88
C TYR A 195 12.70 -0.48 4.71
N PRO A 196 12.65 -1.34 5.73
CA PRO A 196 13.83 -1.74 6.50
C PRO A 196 14.77 -2.58 5.61
N VAL A 197 16.07 -2.23 5.59
CA VAL A 197 17.12 -2.97 4.87
C VAL A 197 17.87 -3.90 5.80
N ALA A 198 18.27 -3.40 6.97
CA ALA A 198 18.94 -4.10 8.05
C ALA A 198 18.69 -3.33 9.35
N ASP A 199 19.21 -3.80 10.48
CA ASP A 199 19.08 -3.13 11.76
C ASP A 199 19.47 -1.65 11.67
N GLY A 200 18.49 -0.76 11.87
CA GLY A 200 18.67 0.69 11.81
C GLY A 200 18.93 1.27 10.40
N GLN A 201 18.85 0.47 9.34
CA GLN A 201 19.01 0.92 7.97
C GLN A 201 17.68 0.84 7.19
N TYR A 202 17.41 1.88 6.41
CA TYR A 202 16.20 2.01 5.60
C TYR A 202 16.55 2.29 4.14
N GLY A 203 15.75 1.76 3.23
CA GLY A 203 15.78 2.06 1.81
C GLY A 203 14.53 2.84 1.38
N LEU A 204 14.66 3.65 0.32
CA LEU A 204 13.52 4.30 -0.31
C LEU A 204 12.72 3.30 -1.13
N THR A 205 11.41 3.56 -1.28
CA THR A 205 10.51 2.77 -2.15
C THR A 205 9.83 3.66 -3.20
N ALA A 206 8.91 3.07 -3.97
CA ALA A 206 8.18 3.74 -5.04
C ALA A 206 7.47 5.02 -4.58
N GLY A 207 6.91 5.03 -3.37
CA GLY A 207 6.25 6.21 -2.81
C GLY A 207 7.20 7.40 -2.65
N ALA A 208 8.48 7.16 -2.34
CA ALA A 208 9.48 8.23 -2.27
C ALA A 208 9.79 8.81 -3.65
N LEU A 209 9.85 7.97 -4.71
CA LEU A 209 10.04 8.45 -6.08
C LEU A 209 8.85 9.31 -6.54
N ALA A 210 7.63 8.86 -6.24
CA ALA A 210 6.43 9.65 -6.51
C ALA A 210 6.46 10.99 -5.77
N ALA A 211 6.86 11.01 -4.49
CA ALA A 211 6.92 12.23 -3.68
C ALA A 211 7.93 13.25 -4.23
N LEU A 212 9.07 12.81 -4.78
CA LEU A 212 10.03 13.66 -5.46
C LEU A 212 9.39 14.36 -6.67
N MET A 213 8.70 13.61 -7.53
CA MET A 213 8.02 14.16 -8.70
C MET A 213 6.86 15.08 -8.31
N GLU A 214 6.05 14.69 -7.33
CA GLU A 214 4.95 15.50 -6.81
C GLU A 214 5.43 16.83 -6.22
N ALA A 215 6.62 16.87 -5.62
CA ALA A 215 7.21 18.11 -5.11
C ALA A 215 7.49 19.10 -6.26
N VAL A 216 8.05 18.62 -7.38
CA VAL A 216 8.29 19.45 -8.58
C VAL A 216 6.97 19.90 -9.21
N LEU A 217 5.98 19.01 -9.34
CA LEU A 217 4.67 19.35 -9.90
C LEU A 217 3.96 20.43 -9.04
N ARG A 218 4.04 20.29 -7.73
CA ARG A 218 3.44 21.26 -6.78
C ARG A 218 4.11 22.62 -6.84
N GLU A 219 5.43 22.66 -6.98
CA GLU A 219 6.20 23.89 -7.15
C GLU A 219 5.80 24.61 -8.44
N ARG A 220 5.68 23.84 -9.54
CA ARG A 220 5.43 24.40 -10.86
C ARG A 220 3.97 24.75 -11.11
N TRP A 221 3.03 23.98 -10.56
CA TRP A 221 1.57 24.15 -10.71
C TRP A 221 0.82 23.99 -9.38
N PRO A 222 1.01 24.92 -8.42
CA PRO A 222 0.43 24.78 -7.09
C PRO A 222 -1.11 24.69 -7.08
N GLU A 223 -1.77 25.32 -8.08
CA GLU A 223 -3.23 25.34 -8.17
C GLU A 223 -3.83 24.04 -8.76
N ARG A 224 -3.06 23.23 -9.47
CA ARG A 224 -3.63 22.08 -10.21
C ARG A 224 -3.87 20.85 -9.34
N GLY A 225 -3.32 20.79 -8.15
CA GLY A 225 -3.47 19.65 -7.24
C GLY A 225 -2.98 18.33 -7.83
N LEU A 226 -1.93 18.38 -8.67
CA LEU A 226 -1.40 17.23 -9.38
C LEU A 226 -0.73 16.23 -8.44
N GLY A 227 -0.97 14.94 -8.65
CA GLY A 227 -0.36 13.87 -7.87
C GLY A 227 -0.72 12.49 -8.39
N PHE A 228 -0.03 11.49 -7.88
CA PHE A 228 -0.28 10.10 -8.23
C PHE A 228 -1.51 9.56 -7.51
N VAL A 229 -2.38 8.85 -8.23
CA VAL A 229 -3.42 8.02 -7.64
C VAL A 229 -2.74 6.82 -6.98
N ARG A 230 -2.95 6.65 -5.69
CA ARG A 230 -2.33 5.61 -4.87
C ARG A 230 -3.26 4.42 -4.74
N LEU A 231 -2.80 3.23 -5.16
CA LEU A 231 -3.61 2.01 -5.17
C LEU A 231 -3.46 1.16 -3.90
N GLY A 232 -2.23 1.08 -3.36
CA GLY A 232 -1.90 0.27 -2.18
C GLY A 232 -2.35 0.88 -0.84
N LYS A 233 -2.17 0.11 0.24
CA LYS A 233 -2.41 0.55 1.63
C LYS A 233 -1.61 1.83 1.94
N PRO A 234 -2.18 2.82 2.66
CA PRO A 234 -3.44 2.83 3.39
C PRO A 234 -4.65 3.32 2.56
N ASN A 235 -4.60 3.30 1.24
CA ASN A 235 -5.65 3.86 0.40
C ASN A 235 -6.77 2.84 0.14
N ALA A 236 -7.99 3.34 -0.04
CA ALA A 236 -9.20 2.53 -0.15
C ALA A 236 -9.21 1.48 -1.29
N PRO A 237 -8.58 1.69 -2.47
CA PRO A 237 -8.70 0.74 -3.58
C PRO A 237 -8.33 -0.70 -3.22
N ILE A 238 -7.23 -0.92 -2.46
CA ILE A 238 -6.79 -2.27 -2.12
C ILE A 238 -7.74 -2.98 -1.16
N TYR A 239 -8.33 -2.25 -0.21
CA TYR A 239 -9.33 -2.80 0.73
C TYR A 239 -10.62 -3.13 0.02
N ALA A 240 -11.08 -2.25 -0.89
CA ALA A 240 -12.30 -2.49 -1.68
C ALA A 240 -12.17 -3.76 -2.53
N GLU A 241 -11.04 -3.93 -3.22
CA GLU A 241 -10.78 -5.12 -4.02
C GLU A 241 -10.64 -6.38 -3.15
N ALA A 242 -9.95 -6.28 -2.00
CA ALA A 242 -9.82 -7.38 -1.06
C ALA A 242 -11.18 -7.87 -0.54
N CYS A 243 -12.03 -6.94 -0.08
CA CYS A 243 -13.39 -7.25 0.35
C CYS A 243 -14.24 -7.89 -0.77
N ARG A 244 -14.12 -7.36 -1.99
CA ARG A 244 -14.81 -7.90 -3.17
C ARG A 244 -14.38 -9.33 -3.49
N ARG A 245 -13.06 -9.62 -3.45
CA ARG A 245 -12.52 -10.98 -3.70
C ARG A 245 -12.99 -11.99 -2.66
N LEU A 246 -13.03 -11.58 -1.39
CA LEU A 246 -13.50 -12.44 -0.31
C LEU A 246 -15.02 -12.54 -0.22
N GLY A 247 -15.78 -11.61 -0.81
CA GLY A 247 -17.21 -11.47 -0.56
C GLY A 247 -17.49 -11.07 0.90
N ALA A 248 -16.51 -10.41 1.58
CA ALA A 248 -16.59 -10.05 2.98
C ALA A 248 -17.14 -8.63 3.15
N SER A 249 -18.03 -8.47 4.11
CA SER A 249 -18.62 -7.18 4.51
C SER A 249 -18.05 -6.66 5.83
N ARG A 250 -17.50 -7.54 6.64
CA ARG A 250 -16.89 -7.24 7.94
C ARG A 250 -15.56 -7.99 8.13
N PRO A 251 -14.57 -7.75 7.27
CA PRO A 251 -13.27 -8.39 7.43
C PRO A 251 -12.46 -7.75 8.57
N LEU A 252 -11.45 -8.51 9.04
CA LEU A 252 -10.41 -8.00 9.94
C LEU A 252 -9.11 -7.80 9.14
N MET A 253 -8.47 -6.64 9.26
CA MET A 253 -7.11 -6.43 8.76
C MET A 253 -6.08 -6.78 9.83
N ILE A 254 -5.18 -7.72 9.54
CA ILE A 254 -4.02 -8.07 10.37
C ILE A 254 -2.78 -7.47 9.72
N GLY A 255 -2.10 -6.56 10.42
CA GLY A 255 -0.93 -5.86 9.92
C GLY A 255 0.04 -5.49 11.04
N ASP A 256 1.26 -5.10 10.67
CA ASP A 256 2.31 -4.68 11.60
C ASP A 256 2.59 -3.17 11.53
N GLN A 257 2.08 -2.47 10.52
CA GLN A 257 2.38 -1.06 10.31
C GLN A 257 1.18 -0.16 10.61
N LEU A 258 1.38 0.77 11.56
CA LEU A 258 0.36 1.77 11.93
C LEU A 258 -0.02 2.68 10.76
N GLY A 259 0.96 3.06 9.92
CA GLY A 259 0.78 4.03 8.83
C GLY A 259 0.15 3.47 7.55
N THR A 260 0.13 2.16 7.37
CA THR A 260 -0.41 1.49 6.18
C THR A 260 -1.60 0.61 6.54
N ASP A 261 -1.37 -0.49 7.25
CA ASP A 261 -2.39 -1.49 7.56
C ASP A 261 -3.48 -0.93 8.47
N ILE A 262 -3.06 -0.39 9.61
CA ILE A 262 -4.00 0.06 10.64
C ILE A 262 -4.69 1.36 10.20
N LEU A 263 -3.93 2.33 9.71
CA LEU A 263 -4.50 3.58 9.20
C LEU A 263 -5.46 3.33 8.03
N GLY A 264 -5.09 2.41 7.13
CA GLY A 264 -5.93 2.04 6.00
C GLY A 264 -7.22 1.35 6.43
N ALA A 265 -7.15 0.40 7.36
CA ALA A 265 -8.31 -0.27 7.92
C ALA A 265 -9.28 0.74 8.59
N VAL A 266 -8.75 1.63 9.43
CA VAL A 266 -9.56 2.68 10.09
C VAL A 266 -10.21 3.61 9.07
N ARG A 267 -9.48 4.06 8.04
CA ARG A 267 -10.02 4.93 6.97
C ARG A 267 -11.08 4.21 6.13
N TYR A 268 -10.89 2.92 5.92
CA TYR A 268 -11.85 2.10 5.17
C TYR A 268 -13.07 1.70 6.01
N GLY A 269 -12.99 1.83 7.34
CA GLY A 269 -14.09 1.53 8.27
C GLY A 269 -14.19 0.07 8.69
N ILE A 270 -13.07 -0.67 8.69
CA ILE A 270 -12.98 -2.06 9.17
C ILE A 270 -12.09 -2.16 10.41
N ASP A 271 -12.31 -3.21 11.18
CA ASP A 271 -11.49 -3.51 12.36
C ASP A 271 -10.08 -3.94 11.98
N SER A 272 -9.12 -3.71 12.88
CA SER A 272 -7.72 -4.06 12.68
C SER A 272 -7.09 -4.72 13.90
N LEU A 273 -6.15 -5.64 13.63
CA LEU A 273 -5.26 -6.25 14.59
C LEU A 273 -3.82 -5.83 14.28
N LEU A 274 -3.21 -5.09 15.19
CA LEU A 274 -1.78 -4.76 15.11
C LEU A 274 -0.96 -5.91 15.71
N ILE A 275 -0.01 -6.41 14.91
CA ILE A 275 1.03 -7.34 15.35
C ILE A 275 2.30 -6.54 15.62
N ASP A 276 2.88 -6.67 16.81
CA ASP A 276 4.14 -6.02 17.16
C ASP A 276 5.33 -6.87 16.69
N SER A 277 5.63 -6.78 15.40
CA SER A 277 6.78 -7.48 14.81
C SER A 277 8.12 -6.84 15.15
N GLY A 278 8.12 -5.71 15.88
CA GLY A 278 9.30 -4.89 16.13
C GLY A 278 9.70 -4.00 14.93
N LEU A 279 8.96 -4.08 13.81
CA LEU A 279 9.13 -3.22 12.63
C LEU A 279 8.26 -1.95 12.70
N ALA A 280 7.19 -1.99 13.51
CA ALA A 280 6.42 -0.79 13.81
C ALA A 280 7.30 0.23 14.57
N PRO A 281 7.09 1.55 14.38
CA PRO A 281 7.81 2.54 15.17
C PRO A 281 7.57 2.25 16.65
N GLY A 282 8.63 1.73 17.31
CA GLY A 282 8.62 1.43 18.73
C GLY A 282 8.27 2.68 19.53
N GLY A 283 7.40 2.51 20.50
CA GLY A 283 7.01 3.59 21.37
C GLY A 283 5.77 3.21 22.17
N PRO A 284 5.48 3.94 23.28
CA PRO A 284 4.28 3.68 24.06
C PRO A 284 3.03 3.90 23.19
N ALA A 285 2.01 3.07 23.38
CA ALA A 285 0.74 3.14 22.65
C ALA A 285 0.12 4.56 22.65
N ALA A 286 0.42 5.36 23.66
CA ALA A 286 0.01 6.77 23.77
C ALA A 286 0.53 7.66 22.61
N SER A 287 1.60 7.27 21.92
CA SER A 287 2.16 8.02 20.79
C SER A 287 1.69 7.53 19.41
N TRP A 288 0.83 6.52 19.35
CA TRP A 288 0.37 5.98 18.07
C TRP A 288 -0.55 6.97 17.34
N PRO A 289 -0.30 7.23 16.05
CA PRO A 289 -1.09 8.20 15.27
C PRO A 289 -2.50 7.68 14.94
N VAL A 290 -2.72 6.38 15.12
CA VAL A 290 -3.99 5.68 14.83
C VAL A 290 -4.18 4.52 15.81
N ARG A 291 -5.42 4.24 16.19
CA ARG A 291 -5.76 3.18 17.14
C ARG A 291 -6.22 1.92 16.42
N PRO A 292 -5.53 0.76 16.57
CA PRO A 292 -6.05 -0.53 16.14
C PRO A 292 -7.20 -1.00 17.05
N THR A 293 -8.08 -1.87 16.56
CA THR A 293 -9.14 -2.50 17.37
C THR A 293 -8.53 -3.49 18.36
N TRP A 294 -7.51 -4.25 17.92
CA TRP A 294 -6.84 -5.30 18.65
C TRP A 294 -5.33 -5.17 18.57
N TYR A 295 -4.66 -5.74 19.56
CA TYR A 295 -3.19 -5.79 19.61
C TYR A 295 -2.70 -7.16 20.10
N LEU A 296 -1.68 -7.69 19.43
CA LEU A 296 -0.93 -8.88 19.87
C LEU A 296 0.56 -8.67 19.65
N PRO A 297 1.42 -9.13 20.58
CA PRO A 297 2.87 -9.10 20.39
C PRO A 297 3.34 -10.02 19.23
N SER A 298 2.55 -11.05 18.91
CA SER A 298 2.85 -12.03 17.87
C SER A 298 1.60 -12.82 17.52
N LEU A 299 1.52 -13.38 16.30
CA LEU A 299 0.46 -14.30 15.89
C LEU A 299 0.42 -15.57 16.74
N ALA A 300 1.51 -15.98 17.37
CA ALA A 300 1.54 -17.08 18.32
C ALA A 300 0.61 -16.88 19.55
N GLY A 301 0.14 -15.66 19.78
CA GLY A 301 -0.88 -15.33 20.77
C GLY A 301 -2.32 -15.75 20.39
N LEU A 302 -2.57 -16.05 19.13
CA LEU A 302 -3.83 -16.63 18.65
C LEU A 302 -3.83 -18.13 18.93
N LYS A 303 -4.44 -18.55 20.05
CA LYS A 303 -4.53 -19.96 20.48
C LYS A 303 -5.97 -20.41 20.50
#